data_fb84bf854b7164c4271a7ab0b0df8cae
#
_entry.id   fb84bf854b7164c4271a7ab0b0df8cae
#
_cell.length_a   1.000
_cell.length_b   1.000
_cell.length_c   1.000
_cell.angle_alpha   90.00
_cell.angle_beta   90.00
_cell.angle_gamma   90.00
#
_symmetry.space_group_name_H-M   'P 1'
#
loop_
_entity.id
_entity.type
_entity.pdbx_description
1 polymer ?
#
loop_
_entity_poly.entity_id
_entity_poly.type
_entity_poly.pdbx_seq_one_letter_code
_entity_poly.pdbx_strand_id
1 'polypeptide(L)'
;QKDMLKLLFKAADLMNDIFWVENVEAKDAFMLGINNEKDRQYALINYGPWDEMNNLAPFIKGYGDKPAGAQFYPENMTVEEFDKFENPNKTSQYTLIRRNNKTRELEIVWYHEGFKEKTKAAAELLLEASKLAEDPGFATYLKLRAQALLIDDYFASDIAWLDMKNNLIDFVVGPIENYTDKLFGYKTAHEAYILIKDVEWSNKLTMYAKYLPQLQKELPVDAAYKMETPGSDVELNAYDVIFYAGDCNMAGKTIAINLPNDEQVQLEKGT
;
A
#
# COMPACT_ATOMS: atom_id res chain seq x y z
N GLN A 1 5.95 -23.75 -5.59
CA GLN A 1 4.87 -22.76 -5.41
C GLN A 1 4.32 -22.73 -3.96
N LYS A 2 3.92 -23.87 -3.38
CA LYS A 2 3.36 -23.90 -2.00
C LYS A 2 4.32 -23.33 -0.95
N ASP A 3 5.60 -23.63 -1.02
CA ASP A 3 6.58 -23.13 -0.06
C ASP A 3 6.89 -21.64 -0.30
N MET A 4 6.90 -21.20 -1.55
CA MET A 4 6.94 -19.78 -1.91
C MET A 4 5.75 -19.01 -1.29
N LEU A 5 4.52 -19.49 -1.48
CA LEU A 5 3.33 -18.85 -0.89
C LEU A 5 3.41 -18.71 0.62
N LYS A 6 3.95 -19.70 1.34
CA LYS A 6 4.15 -19.59 2.80
C LYS A 6 5.08 -18.43 3.19
N LEU A 7 6.09 -18.13 2.35
CA LEU A 7 6.98 -16.98 2.55
C LEU A 7 6.25 -15.68 2.26
N LEU A 8 5.45 -15.63 1.17
CA LEU A 8 4.65 -14.45 0.82
C LEU A 8 3.61 -14.13 1.90
N PHE A 9 2.92 -15.12 2.46
CA PHE A 9 2.01 -14.91 3.60
C PHE A 9 2.72 -14.28 4.80
N LYS A 10 3.91 -14.77 5.16
CA LYS A 10 4.69 -14.19 6.25
C LYS A 10 5.14 -12.76 5.96
N ALA A 11 5.54 -12.47 4.72
CA ALA A 11 5.91 -11.11 4.32
C ALA A 11 4.69 -10.17 4.36
N ALA A 12 3.52 -10.64 3.93
CA ALA A 12 2.27 -9.89 4.02
C ALA A 12 1.87 -9.59 5.47
N ASP A 13 2.03 -10.54 6.41
CA ASP A 13 1.76 -10.31 7.82
C ASP A 13 2.65 -9.20 8.41
N LEU A 14 3.88 -9.03 7.93
CA LEU A 14 4.74 -7.93 8.36
C LEU A 14 4.21 -6.57 7.87
N MET A 15 3.61 -6.49 6.69
CA MET A 15 2.92 -5.27 6.21
C MET A 15 1.71 -4.96 7.09
N ASN A 16 0.97 -5.99 7.47
CA ASN A 16 -0.13 -5.89 8.42
C ASN A 16 0.30 -5.26 9.76
N ASP A 17 1.43 -5.70 10.29
CA ASP A 17 1.99 -5.17 11.52
C ASP A 17 2.47 -3.71 11.40
N ILE A 18 3.03 -3.33 10.23
CA ILE A 18 3.45 -1.95 9.97
C ILE A 18 2.21 -1.06 9.91
N PHE A 19 1.18 -1.48 9.18
CA PHE A 19 -0.05 -0.70 9.04
C PHE A 19 -0.74 -0.42 10.39
N TRP A 20 -0.72 -1.37 11.32
CA TRP A 20 -1.21 -1.11 12.68
C TRP A 20 -0.52 0.11 13.32
N VAL A 21 0.81 0.21 13.17
CA VAL A 21 1.59 1.34 13.70
C VAL A 21 1.31 2.63 12.93
N GLU A 22 1.07 2.57 11.64
CA GLU A 22 0.71 3.73 10.80
C GLU A 22 -0.68 4.26 11.12
N ASN A 23 -1.61 3.37 11.47
CA ASN A 23 -3.01 3.73 11.70
C ASN A 23 -3.29 4.17 13.14
N VAL A 24 -2.73 3.48 14.13
CA VAL A 24 -2.94 3.77 15.56
C VAL A 24 -1.69 3.58 16.41
N GLU A 25 -1.26 2.34 16.62
CA GLU A 25 -0.07 1.92 17.37
C GLU A 25 0.19 0.42 17.15
N ALA A 26 1.22 -0.12 17.78
CA ALA A 26 1.48 -1.56 17.70
C ALA A 26 0.26 -2.37 18.16
N LYS A 27 -0.19 -3.32 17.32
CA LYS A 27 -1.39 -4.13 17.52
C LYS A 27 -1.51 -4.71 18.94
N ASP A 28 -0.45 -5.36 19.43
CA ASP A 28 -0.49 -6.02 20.72
C ASP A 28 -0.65 -5.02 21.87
N ALA A 29 0.00 -3.85 21.79
CA ALA A 29 -0.14 -2.77 22.77
C ALA A 29 -1.57 -2.24 22.79
N PHE A 30 -2.11 -1.91 21.61
CA PHE A 30 -3.49 -1.46 21.45
C PHE A 30 -4.50 -2.47 22.01
N MET A 31 -4.35 -3.74 21.67
CA MET A 31 -5.30 -4.79 22.05
C MET A 31 -5.28 -5.11 23.56
N LEU A 32 -4.18 -4.82 24.28
CA LEU A 32 -4.13 -4.97 25.75
C LEU A 32 -5.10 -4.05 26.48
N GLY A 33 -5.40 -2.86 25.92
CA GLY A 33 -6.34 -1.88 26.49
C GLY A 33 -7.82 -2.25 26.33
N ILE A 34 -8.16 -3.26 25.54
CA ILE A 34 -9.54 -3.60 25.20
C ILE A 34 -10.00 -4.86 25.92
N ASN A 35 -10.95 -4.71 26.85
CA ASN A 35 -11.47 -5.83 27.66
C ASN A 35 -12.67 -6.53 27.03
N ASN A 36 -13.44 -5.85 26.15
CA ASN A 36 -14.62 -6.39 25.51
C ASN A 36 -14.23 -7.18 24.24
N GLU A 37 -14.63 -8.44 24.17
CA GLU A 37 -14.27 -9.29 23.03
C GLU A 37 -14.90 -8.81 21.68
N LYS A 38 -16.11 -8.26 21.70
CA LYS A 38 -16.73 -7.72 20.49
C LYS A 38 -15.99 -6.49 19.99
N ASP A 39 -15.57 -5.61 20.91
CA ASP A 39 -14.79 -4.43 20.57
C ASP A 39 -13.41 -4.85 20.01
N ARG A 40 -12.81 -5.90 20.59
CA ARG A 40 -11.54 -6.47 20.06
C ARG A 40 -11.70 -6.99 18.63
N GLN A 41 -12.73 -7.78 18.37
CA GLN A 41 -12.99 -8.31 17.04
C GLN A 41 -13.28 -7.19 16.03
N TYR A 42 -14.05 -6.18 16.44
CA TYR A 42 -14.35 -5.04 15.58
C TYR A 42 -13.11 -4.16 15.33
N ALA A 43 -12.27 -3.99 16.33
CA ALA A 43 -10.99 -3.29 16.20
C ALA A 43 -10.03 -4.02 15.26
N LEU A 44 -10.02 -5.36 15.23
CA LEU A 44 -9.24 -6.13 14.26
C LEU A 44 -9.68 -5.89 12.82
N ILE A 45 -10.98 -5.69 12.58
CA ILE A 45 -11.52 -5.38 11.26
C ILE A 45 -11.15 -3.96 10.81
N ASN A 46 -11.15 -3.01 11.76
CA ASN A 46 -10.92 -1.59 11.48
C ASN A 46 -9.47 -1.13 11.72
N TYR A 47 -8.57 -2.01 12.16
CA TYR A 47 -7.18 -1.69 12.54
C TYR A 47 -7.07 -0.54 13.55
N GLY A 48 -7.99 -0.48 14.49
CA GLY A 48 -8.02 0.58 15.50
C GLY A 48 -9.41 0.83 16.09
N PRO A 49 -9.59 1.95 16.79
CA PRO A 49 -10.81 2.27 17.51
C PRO A 49 -11.86 3.01 16.69
N TRP A 50 -11.64 3.21 15.38
CA TRP A 50 -12.51 4.01 14.49
C TRP A 50 -13.21 3.12 13.47
N ASP A 51 -14.51 3.37 13.27
CA ASP A 51 -15.36 2.62 12.32
C ASP A 51 -15.19 3.20 10.91
N GLU A 52 -14.43 2.50 10.07
CA GLU A 52 -14.16 2.91 8.67
C GLU A 52 -15.44 3.02 7.83
N MET A 53 -16.45 2.20 8.12
CA MET A 53 -17.74 2.23 7.39
C MET A 53 -18.71 3.28 7.92
N ASN A 54 -18.36 4.00 9.01
CA ASN A 54 -19.19 5.01 9.64
C ASN A 54 -18.41 6.31 9.89
N ASN A 55 -17.78 6.85 8.85
CA ASN A 55 -17.06 8.11 8.87
C ASN A 55 -16.00 8.21 9.97
N LEU A 56 -15.31 7.11 10.27
CA LEU A 56 -14.28 7.02 11.30
C LEU A 56 -14.78 7.36 12.71
N ALA A 57 -16.07 7.15 12.99
CA ALA A 57 -16.61 7.36 14.32
C ALA A 57 -15.90 6.45 15.34
N PRO A 58 -15.41 6.99 16.48
CA PRO A 58 -14.77 6.17 17.50
C PRO A 58 -15.81 5.28 18.19
N PHE A 59 -15.55 3.97 18.27
CA PHE A 59 -16.42 3.00 18.93
C PHE A 59 -15.83 2.45 20.25
N ILE A 60 -14.56 2.74 20.53
CA ILE A 60 -13.91 2.39 21.80
C ILE A 60 -13.91 3.61 22.72
N LYS A 61 -14.44 3.44 23.92
CA LYS A 61 -14.51 4.52 24.93
C LYS A 61 -13.11 5.03 25.26
N GLY A 62 -12.95 6.35 25.23
CA GLY A 62 -11.71 7.04 25.56
C GLY A 62 -10.90 7.50 24.35
N TYR A 63 -11.25 7.04 23.15
CA TYR A 63 -10.70 7.57 21.91
C TYR A 63 -11.54 8.75 21.39
N GLY A 64 -10.86 9.80 20.93
CA GLY A 64 -11.45 10.90 20.18
C GLY A 64 -11.48 10.63 18.68
N ASP A 65 -11.66 11.67 17.89
CA ASP A 65 -11.61 11.60 16.43
C ASP A 65 -10.25 11.08 15.94
N LYS A 66 -10.26 10.35 14.83
CA LYS A 66 -9.03 9.87 14.19
C LYS A 66 -8.18 11.06 13.74
N PRO A 67 -6.88 11.15 14.12
CA PRO A 67 -6.00 12.18 13.60
C PRO A 67 -5.97 12.14 12.06
N ALA A 68 -6.14 13.29 11.39
CA ALA A 68 -6.20 13.36 9.93
C ALA A 68 -4.94 12.80 9.26
N GLY A 69 -3.78 13.00 9.87
CA GLY A 69 -2.50 12.44 9.39
C GLY A 69 -2.16 11.07 9.95
N ALA A 70 -3.13 10.36 10.56
CA ALA A 70 -2.91 9.09 11.25
C ALA A 70 -1.63 9.13 12.11
N GLN A 71 -0.75 8.13 12.02
CA GLN A 71 0.54 8.13 12.71
C GLN A 71 1.72 8.48 11.79
N PHE A 72 1.45 9.07 10.63
CA PHE A 72 2.53 9.55 9.73
C PHE A 72 3.17 10.83 10.22
N TYR A 73 2.47 11.62 11.02
CA TYR A 73 2.88 12.92 11.54
C TYR A 73 2.78 12.98 13.07
N PRO A 74 3.53 13.91 13.74
CA PRO A 74 3.30 14.15 15.15
C PRO A 74 1.88 14.69 15.41
N GLU A 75 1.18 14.15 16.40
CA GLU A 75 -0.19 14.53 16.74
C GLU A 75 -0.36 16.05 16.97
N ASN A 76 0.64 16.69 17.53
CA ASN A 76 0.63 18.13 17.82
C ASN A 76 1.29 19.01 16.75
N MET A 77 1.52 18.47 15.54
CA MET A 77 2.03 19.25 14.41
C MET A 77 0.93 20.12 13.82
N THR A 78 1.24 21.38 13.51
CA THR A 78 0.34 22.25 12.76
C THR A 78 0.71 22.29 11.28
N VAL A 79 -0.24 22.68 10.43
CA VAL A 79 -0.01 22.87 8.99
C VAL A 79 1.06 23.94 8.76
N GLU A 80 1.01 25.06 9.51
CA GLU A 80 1.99 26.14 9.40
C GLU A 80 3.39 25.71 9.82
N GLU A 81 3.51 24.78 10.78
CA GLU A 81 4.79 24.20 11.17
C GLU A 81 5.34 23.30 10.06
N PHE A 82 4.49 22.46 9.47
CA PHE A 82 4.88 21.63 8.33
C PHE A 82 5.29 22.47 7.11
N ASP A 83 4.56 23.54 6.81
CA ASP A 83 4.89 24.45 5.68
C ASP A 83 6.27 25.08 5.86
N LYS A 84 6.61 25.50 7.08
CA LYS A 84 7.92 26.09 7.41
C LYS A 84 9.07 25.09 7.54
N PHE A 85 8.75 23.79 7.58
CA PHE A 85 9.77 22.76 7.66
C PHE A 85 10.49 22.62 6.32
N GLU A 86 11.73 23.13 6.25
CA GLU A 86 12.56 23.12 5.05
C GLU A 86 13.29 21.77 4.89
N ASN A 87 12.59 20.79 4.32
CA ASN A 87 13.19 19.52 3.93
C ASN A 87 12.59 19.04 2.61
N PRO A 88 13.40 18.77 1.57
CA PRO A 88 12.89 18.39 0.23
C PRO A 88 12.10 17.08 0.25
N ASN A 89 12.35 16.21 1.22
CA ASN A 89 11.70 14.91 1.35
C ASN A 89 10.48 14.93 2.28
N LYS A 90 10.04 16.10 2.77
CA LYS A 90 8.86 16.18 3.66
C LYS A 90 7.57 15.69 2.99
N THR A 91 7.46 15.81 1.67
CA THR A 91 6.32 15.36 0.86
C THR A 91 6.53 13.98 0.25
N SER A 92 7.68 13.34 0.49
CA SER A 92 7.91 11.96 0.01
C SER A 92 6.84 11.01 0.54
N GLN A 93 6.38 10.11 -0.32
CA GLN A 93 5.40 9.07 -0.01
C GLN A 93 5.90 8.08 1.04
N TYR A 94 7.21 7.98 1.22
CA TYR A 94 7.90 6.92 1.96
C TYR A 94 8.63 7.44 3.20
N THR A 95 8.15 8.55 3.78
CA THR A 95 8.75 9.14 4.99
C THR A 95 7.70 9.42 6.06
N LEU A 96 8.09 9.20 7.31
CA LEU A 96 7.36 9.69 8.48
C LEU A 96 7.90 11.07 8.87
N ILE A 97 7.03 11.95 9.34
CA ILE A 97 7.44 13.16 10.04
C ILE A 97 7.44 12.85 11.54
N ARG A 98 8.51 13.20 12.22
CA ARG A 98 8.68 12.96 13.66
C ARG A 98 9.18 14.23 14.35
N ARG A 99 9.07 14.27 15.68
CA ARG A 99 9.74 15.30 16.48
C ARG A 99 11.03 14.76 17.04
N ASN A 100 12.10 15.46 16.79
CA ASN A 100 13.36 15.19 17.45
C ASN A 100 13.19 15.31 18.96
N ASN A 101 13.59 14.29 19.70
CA ASN A 101 13.38 14.24 21.15
C ASN A 101 14.15 15.32 21.92
N LYS A 102 15.25 15.85 21.37
CA LYS A 102 16.13 16.86 22.01
C LYS A 102 15.76 18.27 21.59
N THR A 103 15.66 18.54 20.29
CA THR A 103 15.44 19.89 19.75
C THR A 103 13.95 20.23 19.65
N ARG A 104 13.08 19.22 19.64
CA ARG A 104 11.63 19.33 19.41
C ARG A 104 11.26 19.80 18.00
N GLU A 105 12.22 19.98 17.12
CA GLU A 105 12.02 20.31 15.72
C GLU A 105 11.50 19.11 14.93
N LEU A 106 10.89 19.37 13.77
CA LEU A 106 10.47 18.31 12.85
C LEU A 106 11.69 17.68 12.18
N GLU A 107 11.64 16.37 12.02
CA GLU A 107 12.61 15.58 11.26
C GLU A 107 11.88 14.54 10.41
N ILE A 108 12.48 14.13 9.31
CA ILE A 108 11.99 12.99 8.53
C ILE A 108 12.66 11.70 9.02
N VAL A 109 11.90 10.62 8.95
CA VAL A 109 12.38 9.26 9.16
C VAL A 109 11.91 8.43 7.98
N TRP A 110 12.82 7.87 7.20
CA TRP A 110 12.48 7.00 6.08
C TRP A 110 11.78 5.73 6.58
N TYR A 111 10.90 5.14 5.78
CA TYR A 111 10.15 3.94 6.20
C TYR A 111 11.08 2.77 6.50
N HIS A 112 12.13 2.56 5.71
CA HIS A 112 13.14 1.52 5.98
C HIS A 112 13.90 1.73 7.30
N GLU A 113 13.95 2.94 7.84
CA GLU A 113 14.52 3.26 9.15
C GLU A 113 13.47 3.14 10.26
N GLY A 114 12.29 3.72 10.04
CA GLY A 114 11.18 3.73 11.00
C GLY A 114 10.59 2.35 11.28
N PHE A 115 10.58 1.48 10.27
CA PHE A 115 10.07 0.10 10.35
C PHE A 115 11.14 -0.95 10.12
N LYS A 116 12.39 -0.61 10.38
CA LYS A 116 13.62 -1.35 10.01
C LYS A 116 13.55 -2.86 10.20
N GLU A 117 13.12 -3.32 11.37
CA GLU A 117 13.11 -4.76 11.67
C GLU A 117 12.09 -5.51 10.79
N LYS A 118 10.95 -4.89 10.53
CA LYS A 118 9.87 -5.50 9.73
C LYS A 118 10.18 -5.45 8.23
N THR A 119 10.67 -4.32 7.72
CA THR A 119 11.05 -4.17 6.31
C THR A 119 12.22 -5.10 5.97
N LYS A 120 13.20 -5.24 6.86
CA LYS A 120 14.30 -6.18 6.69
C LYS A 120 13.82 -7.63 6.66
N ALA A 121 12.98 -8.02 7.62
CA ALA A 121 12.44 -9.38 7.66
C ALA A 121 11.58 -9.70 6.43
N ALA A 122 10.77 -8.75 5.97
CA ALA A 122 9.99 -8.88 4.74
C ALA A 122 10.91 -9.05 3.52
N ALA A 123 11.94 -8.21 3.39
CA ALA A 123 12.91 -8.30 2.30
C ALA A 123 13.62 -9.66 2.25
N GLU A 124 14.03 -10.21 3.40
CA GLU A 124 14.63 -11.55 3.48
C GLU A 124 13.67 -12.64 2.99
N LEU A 125 12.39 -12.57 3.40
CA LEU A 125 11.34 -13.50 2.94
C LEU A 125 11.10 -13.40 1.43
N LEU A 126 11.07 -12.20 0.86
CA LEU A 126 10.93 -11.99 -0.58
C LEU A 126 12.13 -12.55 -1.36
N LEU A 127 13.36 -12.36 -0.86
CA LEU A 127 14.57 -12.92 -1.46
C LEU A 127 14.56 -14.46 -1.44
N GLU A 128 14.05 -15.07 -0.38
CA GLU A 128 13.88 -16.52 -0.34
C GLU A 128 12.77 -16.98 -1.29
N ALA A 129 11.63 -16.30 -1.30
CA ALA A 129 10.51 -16.59 -2.20
C ALA A 129 10.93 -16.50 -3.68
N SER A 130 11.78 -15.51 -4.02
CA SER A 130 12.27 -15.33 -5.38
C SER A 130 13.06 -16.52 -5.93
N LYS A 131 13.71 -17.30 -5.06
CA LYS A 131 14.44 -18.54 -5.44
C LYS A 131 13.51 -19.70 -5.73
N LEU A 132 12.26 -19.63 -5.25
CA LEU A 132 11.23 -20.66 -5.41
C LEU A 132 10.20 -20.31 -6.49
N ALA A 133 10.24 -19.08 -7.01
CA ALA A 133 9.34 -18.62 -8.06
C ALA A 133 9.66 -19.35 -9.37
N GLU A 134 8.64 -19.96 -10.00
CA GLU A 134 8.78 -20.64 -11.28
C GLU A 134 8.78 -19.66 -12.45
N ASP A 135 8.04 -18.55 -12.32
CA ASP A 135 8.06 -17.47 -13.31
C ASP A 135 9.29 -16.57 -13.11
N PRO A 136 10.15 -16.39 -14.14
CA PRO A 136 11.37 -15.59 -14.02
C PRO A 136 11.10 -14.10 -13.80
N GLY A 137 9.99 -13.56 -14.36
CA GLY A 137 9.56 -12.18 -14.17
C GLY A 137 9.17 -11.95 -12.71
N PHE A 138 8.37 -12.85 -12.15
CA PHE A 138 7.99 -12.81 -10.75
C PHE A 138 9.19 -12.94 -9.80
N ALA A 139 10.15 -13.84 -10.13
CA ALA A 139 11.40 -13.96 -9.38
C ALA A 139 12.21 -12.65 -9.39
N THR A 140 12.26 -11.97 -10.52
CA THR A 140 12.95 -10.67 -10.67
C THR A 140 12.24 -9.58 -9.88
N TYR A 141 10.93 -9.48 -10.01
CA TYR A 141 10.12 -8.54 -9.22
C TYR A 141 10.35 -8.70 -7.73
N LEU A 142 10.23 -9.94 -7.20
CA LEU A 142 10.42 -10.20 -5.76
C LEU A 142 11.80 -9.76 -5.25
N LYS A 143 12.86 -9.95 -6.05
CA LYS A 143 14.22 -9.48 -5.70
C LYS A 143 14.30 -7.95 -5.64
N LEU A 144 13.76 -7.27 -6.66
CA LEU A 144 13.78 -5.81 -6.72
C LEU A 144 12.89 -5.20 -5.64
N ARG A 145 11.72 -5.79 -5.36
CA ARG A 145 10.84 -5.35 -4.29
C ARG A 145 11.48 -5.54 -2.90
N ALA A 146 12.24 -6.61 -2.69
CA ALA A 146 13.01 -6.80 -1.48
C ALA A 146 14.05 -5.69 -1.28
N GLN A 147 14.73 -5.28 -2.34
CA GLN A 147 15.68 -4.16 -2.30
C GLN A 147 14.96 -2.84 -2.02
N ALA A 148 13.82 -2.61 -2.70
CA ALA A 148 13.01 -1.40 -2.52
C ALA A 148 12.58 -1.19 -1.06
N LEU A 149 12.13 -2.25 -0.37
CA LEU A 149 11.77 -2.20 1.06
C LEU A 149 12.94 -1.81 1.98
N LEU A 150 14.19 -1.94 1.53
CA LEU A 150 15.39 -1.61 2.33
C LEU A 150 15.90 -0.20 2.10
N ILE A 151 15.46 0.48 1.03
CA ILE A 151 15.99 1.79 0.62
C ILE A 151 14.92 2.82 0.28
N ASP A 152 13.63 2.43 0.31
CA ASP A 152 12.45 3.24 -0.07
C ASP A 152 12.52 3.80 -1.51
N ASP A 153 13.16 3.05 -2.42
CA ASP A 153 13.14 3.33 -3.87
C ASP A 153 12.45 2.17 -4.59
N TYR A 154 11.22 2.42 -5.04
CA TYR A 154 10.32 1.42 -5.60
C TYR A 154 10.32 1.38 -7.13
N PHE A 155 10.91 2.38 -7.81
CA PHE A 155 10.83 2.54 -9.26
C PHE A 155 11.19 1.26 -10.04
N ALA A 156 12.37 0.69 -9.78
CA ALA A 156 12.82 -0.51 -10.49
C ALA A 156 11.91 -1.73 -10.28
N SER A 157 11.35 -1.87 -9.07
CA SER A 157 10.45 -2.97 -8.76
C SER A 157 9.06 -2.78 -9.38
N ASP A 158 8.59 -1.54 -9.50
CA ASP A 158 7.30 -1.23 -10.13
C ASP A 158 7.37 -1.44 -11.65
N ILE A 159 8.48 -1.06 -12.28
CA ILE A 159 8.75 -1.40 -13.69
C ILE A 159 8.74 -2.91 -13.90
N ALA A 160 9.44 -3.66 -13.04
CA ALA A 160 9.48 -5.12 -13.14
C ALA A 160 8.11 -5.77 -12.93
N TRP A 161 7.28 -5.20 -12.05
CA TRP A 161 5.90 -5.65 -11.82
C TRP A 161 5.04 -5.46 -13.07
N LEU A 162 5.11 -4.30 -13.71
CA LEU A 162 4.39 -4.02 -14.97
C LEU A 162 4.88 -4.89 -16.15
N ASP A 163 6.15 -5.31 -16.13
CA ASP A 163 6.72 -6.16 -17.18
C ASP A 163 6.33 -7.65 -17.04
N MET A 164 5.79 -8.04 -15.89
CA MET A 164 5.27 -9.41 -15.70
C MET A 164 3.97 -9.60 -16.47
N LYS A 165 3.94 -10.58 -17.37
CA LYS A 165 2.75 -10.86 -18.19
C LYS A 165 2.20 -12.28 -17.99
N ASN A 166 3.07 -13.23 -17.66
CA ASN A 166 2.75 -14.66 -17.65
C ASN A 166 2.62 -15.26 -16.24
N ASN A 167 2.83 -14.47 -15.21
CA ASN A 167 2.73 -14.91 -13.82
C ASN A 167 1.29 -15.32 -13.46
N LEU A 168 1.13 -16.49 -12.86
CA LEU A 168 -0.15 -16.95 -12.31
C LEU A 168 -0.37 -16.50 -10.88
N ILE A 169 0.71 -16.24 -10.16
CA ILE A 169 0.69 -15.66 -8.81
C ILE A 169 1.19 -14.25 -8.91
N ASP A 170 0.47 -13.33 -8.29
CA ASP A 170 0.90 -11.94 -8.17
C ASP A 170 0.98 -11.56 -6.70
N PHE A 171 1.84 -10.62 -6.38
CA PHE A 171 2.07 -10.14 -5.02
C PHE A 171 2.32 -8.65 -5.03
N VAL A 172 1.32 -7.87 -4.63
CA VAL A 172 1.50 -6.45 -4.34
C VAL A 172 1.91 -6.33 -2.87
N VAL A 173 2.99 -5.61 -2.59
CA VAL A 173 3.54 -5.50 -1.22
C VAL A 173 4.34 -4.22 -1.04
N GLY A 174 4.12 -3.54 0.06
CA GLY A 174 4.83 -2.32 0.47
C GLY A 174 3.91 -1.14 0.78
N PRO A 175 4.44 0.08 0.82
CA PRO A 175 3.65 1.31 0.96
C PRO A 175 3.05 1.68 -0.40
N ILE A 176 1.72 1.59 -0.54
CA ILE A 176 1.04 1.64 -1.84
C ILE A 176 0.06 2.82 -1.94
N GLU A 177 -0.95 2.90 -1.06
CA GLU A 177 -2.04 3.87 -1.16
C GLU A 177 -1.94 4.96 -0.08
N ASN A 178 -2.38 6.17 -0.40
CA ASN A 178 -2.27 7.33 0.48
C ASN A 178 -3.59 7.75 1.15
N TYR A 179 -4.65 6.96 1.04
CA TYR A 179 -5.97 7.30 1.57
C TYR A 179 -6.02 7.45 3.09
N THR A 180 -5.12 6.79 3.81
CA THR A 180 -5.01 6.88 5.26
C THR A 180 -4.42 8.22 5.72
N ASP A 181 -3.60 8.90 4.91
CA ASP A 181 -3.16 10.27 5.13
C ASP A 181 -4.21 11.29 4.65
N LYS A 182 -5.20 11.57 5.49
CA LYS A 182 -6.23 12.58 5.20
C LYS A 182 -5.78 14.01 5.48
N LEU A 183 -4.57 14.21 6.02
CA LEU A 183 -4.05 15.55 6.33
C LEU A 183 -3.51 16.23 5.07
N PHE A 184 -2.65 15.55 4.32
CA PHE A 184 -2.02 16.08 3.11
C PHE A 184 -2.11 15.14 1.91
N GLY A 185 -2.37 13.86 2.12
CA GLY A 185 -2.38 12.86 1.06
C GLY A 185 -0.97 12.52 0.52
N TYR A 186 0.08 12.79 1.27
CA TYR A 186 1.45 12.52 0.82
C TYR A 186 1.93 11.12 1.17
N LYS A 187 1.55 10.59 2.35
CA LYS A 187 2.13 9.38 2.92
C LYS A 187 1.36 8.15 2.51
N THR A 188 2.07 7.15 2.00
CA THR A 188 1.48 5.86 1.64
C THR A 188 1.51 4.88 2.80
N ALA A 189 0.43 4.13 2.95
CA ALA A 189 0.27 3.11 3.96
C ALA A 189 0.75 1.74 3.44
N HIS A 190 1.24 0.90 4.35
CA HIS A 190 1.68 -0.45 4.01
C HIS A 190 0.50 -1.40 3.84
N GLU A 191 0.57 -2.18 2.77
CA GLU A 191 -0.39 -3.22 2.44
C GLU A 191 0.23 -4.37 1.67
N ALA A 192 -0.50 -5.46 1.56
CA ALA A 192 -0.15 -6.56 0.67
C ALA A 192 -1.38 -7.32 0.18
N TYR A 193 -1.30 -7.74 -1.10
CA TYR A 193 -2.26 -8.64 -1.74
C TYR A 193 -1.52 -9.86 -2.27
N ILE A 194 -2.01 -11.06 -1.96
CA ILE A 194 -1.58 -12.29 -2.66
C ILE A 194 -2.73 -12.72 -3.58
N LEU A 195 -2.43 -12.77 -4.86
CA LEU A 195 -3.40 -12.88 -5.93
C LEU A 195 -3.12 -14.13 -6.77
N ILE A 196 -4.16 -14.83 -7.18
CA ILE A 196 -4.09 -15.91 -8.16
C ILE A 196 -4.85 -15.47 -9.41
N LYS A 197 -4.19 -15.42 -10.57
CA LYS A 197 -4.81 -14.99 -11.82
C LYS A 197 -5.94 -15.94 -12.23
N ASP A 198 -7.14 -15.41 -12.37
CA ASP A 198 -8.23 -16.08 -13.04
C ASP A 198 -8.04 -15.93 -14.57
N VAL A 199 -7.49 -16.96 -15.17
CA VAL A 199 -7.15 -16.96 -16.60
C VAL A 199 -8.40 -16.86 -17.48
N GLU A 200 -9.50 -17.49 -17.08
CA GLU A 200 -10.75 -17.47 -17.85
C GLU A 200 -11.35 -16.06 -17.89
N TRP A 201 -11.48 -15.41 -16.72
CA TRP A 201 -11.97 -14.04 -16.65
C TRP A 201 -10.99 -13.03 -17.24
N SER A 202 -9.68 -13.20 -17.07
CA SER A 202 -8.68 -12.35 -17.70
C SER A 202 -8.79 -12.37 -19.22
N ASN A 203 -8.97 -13.57 -19.82
CA ASN A 203 -9.19 -13.70 -21.25
C ASN A 203 -10.50 -13.01 -21.72
N LYS A 204 -11.56 -13.06 -20.91
CA LYS A 204 -12.81 -12.32 -21.20
C LYS A 204 -12.56 -10.82 -21.15
N LEU A 205 -11.83 -10.31 -20.14
CA LEU A 205 -11.49 -8.89 -20.01
C LEU A 205 -10.67 -8.38 -21.19
N THR A 206 -9.73 -9.17 -21.71
CA THR A 206 -8.93 -8.82 -22.90
C THR A 206 -9.81 -8.50 -24.12
N MET A 207 -10.98 -9.15 -24.24
CA MET A 207 -11.93 -8.83 -25.33
C MET A 207 -12.52 -7.41 -25.18
N TYR A 208 -12.64 -6.91 -23.96
CA TYR A 208 -13.16 -5.57 -23.69
C TYR A 208 -12.08 -4.50 -23.77
N ALA A 209 -10.82 -4.83 -23.47
CA ALA A 209 -9.71 -3.89 -23.49
C ALA A 209 -9.57 -3.15 -24.84
N LYS A 210 -9.87 -3.83 -25.96
CA LYS A 210 -9.88 -3.21 -27.31
C LYS A 210 -10.87 -2.06 -27.48
N TYR A 211 -11.88 -1.94 -26.62
CA TYR A 211 -12.85 -0.85 -26.65
C TYR A 211 -12.46 0.33 -25.77
N LEU A 212 -11.42 0.22 -24.93
CA LEU A 212 -10.98 1.28 -24.02
C LEU A 212 -10.73 2.62 -24.72
N PRO A 213 -10.05 2.65 -25.92
CA PRO A 213 -9.82 3.91 -26.63
C PRO A 213 -11.14 4.58 -27.10
N GLN A 214 -12.15 3.79 -27.44
CA GLN A 214 -13.47 4.31 -27.78
C GLN A 214 -14.20 4.81 -26.55
N LEU A 215 -14.21 4.02 -25.48
CA LEU A 215 -14.85 4.39 -24.20
C LEU A 215 -14.26 5.69 -23.64
N GLN A 216 -12.94 5.86 -23.71
CA GLN A 216 -12.26 7.09 -23.30
C GLN A 216 -12.77 8.32 -24.06
N LYS A 217 -12.95 8.22 -25.37
CA LYS A 217 -13.49 9.32 -26.19
C LYS A 217 -14.95 9.64 -25.90
N GLU A 218 -15.72 8.63 -25.47
CA GLU A 218 -17.15 8.74 -25.21
C GLU A 218 -17.48 9.09 -23.75
N LEU A 219 -16.48 9.28 -22.88
CA LEU A 219 -16.71 9.71 -21.51
C LEU A 219 -17.55 11.00 -21.47
N PRO A 220 -18.56 11.11 -20.57
CA PRO A 220 -19.41 12.30 -20.45
C PRO A 220 -18.71 13.43 -19.68
N VAL A 221 -17.53 13.84 -20.17
CA VAL A 221 -16.68 14.87 -19.57
C VAL A 221 -16.20 15.84 -20.66
N ASP A 222 -15.64 16.99 -20.27
CA ASP A 222 -15.09 17.96 -21.21
C ASP A 222 -13.94 17.39 -22.05
N ALA A 223 -13.76 17.93 -23.26
CA ALA A 223 -12.77 17.44 -24.23
C ALA A 223 -11.33 17.40 -23.66
N ALA A 224 -10.99 18.31 -22.76
CA ALA A 224 -9.67 18.36 -22.13
C ALA A 224 -9.33 17.07 -21.36
N TYR A 225 -10.33 16.40 -20.78
CA TYR A 225 -10.15 15.15 -20.04
C TYR A 225 -10.22 13.87 -20.90
N LYS A 226 -10.43 14.03 -22.23
CA LYS A 226 -10.51 12.91 -23.18
C LYS A 226 -9.24 12.73 -24.01
N MET A 227 -8.22 13.54 -23.75
CA MET A 227 -7.00 13.57 -24.55
C MET A 227 -6.00 12.47 -24.18
N GLU A 228 -6.17 11.86 -23.02
CA GLU A 228 -5.35 10.73 -22.60
C GLU A 228 -5.68 9.51 -23.45
N THR A 229 -4.63 8.84 -23.91
CA THR A 229 -4.77 7.59 -24.65
C THR A 229 -4.28 6.46 -23.74
N PRO A 230 -5.12 5.47 -23.45
CA PRO A 230 -4.66 4.29 -22.70
C PRO A 230 -3.41 3.70 -23.36
N GLY A 231 -2.42 3.32 -22.56
CA GLY A 231 -1.21 2.68 -23.06
C GLY A 231 -1.54 1.43 -23.87
N SER A 232 -0.75 1.14 -24.91
CA SER A 232 -0.98 -0.04 -25.78
C SER A 232 -0.82 -1.37 -25.04
N ASP A 233 -0.10 -1.36 -23.91
CA ASP A 233 0.27 -2.54 -23.14
C ASP A 233 -0.53 -2.70 -21.86
N VAL A 234 -1.62 -1.91 -21.69
CA VAL A 234 -2.52 -2.03 -20.54
C VAL A 234 -3.24 -3.39 -20.58
N GLU A 235 -3.03 -4.17 -19.56
CA GLU A 235 -3.72 -5.44 -19.36
C GLU A 235 -4.78 -5.31 -18.27
N LEU A 236 -6.00 -5.75 -18.57
CA LEU A 236 -7.02 -5.96 -17.57
C LEU A 236 -6.99 -7.43 -17.15
N ASN A 237 -6.65 -7.68 -15.89
CA ASN A 237 -6.60 -9.02 -15.34
C ASN A 237 -7.63 -9.17 -14.22
N ALA A 238 -8.19 -10.38 -14.09
CA ALA A 238 -9.00 -10.80 -12.96
C ALA A 238 -8.19 -11.71 -12.04
N TYR A 239 -8.40 -11.59 -10.74
CA TYR A 239 -7.68 -12.36 -9.74
C TYR A 239 -8.60 -12.84 -8.63
N ASP A 240 -8.31 -14.02 -8.12
CA ASP A 240 -8.76 -14.44 -6.80
C ASP A 240 -7.78 -13.93 -5.75
N VAL A 241 -8.26 -13.10 -4.84
CA VAL A 241 -7.45 -12.63 -3.72
C VAL A 241 -7.46 -13.69 -2.63
N ILE A 242 -6.32 -14.31 -2.37
CA ILE A 242 -6.20 -15.35 -1.35
C ILE A 242 -5.71 -14.81 0.00
N PHE A 243 -5.18 -13.58 0.02
CA PHE A 243 -4.77 -12.90 1.25
C PHE A 243 -4.76 -11.40 1.09
N TYR A 244 -5.25 -10.68 2.10
CA TYR A 244 -5.14 -9.25 2.27
C TYR A 244 -4.39 -8.94 3.56
N ALA A 245 -3.56 -7.90 3.58
CA ALA A 245 -2.89 -7.41 4.78
C ALA A 245 -2.72 -5.89 4.72
N GLY A 246 -2.80 -5.23 5.88
CA GLY A 246 -2.62 -3.79 5.99
C GLY A 246 -3.80 -2.98 5.48
N ASP A 247 -3.55 -1.82 4.87
CA ASP A 247 -4.55 -0.83 4.49
C ASP A 247 -5.70 -1.44 3.67
N CYS A 248 -5.40 -2.25 2.66
CA CYS A 248 -6.39 -2.92 1.82
C CYS A 248 -7.27 -3.96 2.54
N ASN A 249 -6.90 -4.34 3.77
CA ASN A 249 -7.63 -5.32 4.57
C ASN A 249 -8.60 -4.68 5.58
N MET A 250 -8.65 -3.36 5.69
CA MET A 250 -9.64 -2.68 6.52
C MET A 250 -11.08 -3.05 6.11
N ALA A 251 -12.07 -2.66 6.93
CA ALA A 251 -13.47 -2.98 6.73
C ALA A 251 -13.99 -2.72 5.30
N GLY A 252 -13.56 -1.64 4.67
CA GLY A 252 -13.81 -1.31 3.26
C GLY A 252 -12.78 -1.93 2.32
N LYS A 253 -12.71 -3.27 2.25
CA LYS A 253 -11.71 -3.98 1.44
C LYS A 253 -11.69 -3.54 -0.01
N THR A 254 -10.49 -3.37 -0.56
CA THR A 254 -10.26 -3.05 -1.96
C THR A 254 -10.70 -4.20 -2.86
N ILE A 255 -11.41 -3.88 -3.96
CA ILE A 255 -11.89 -4.83 -4.96
C ILE A 255 -11.26 -4.63 -6.34
N ALA A 256 -10.62 -3.50 -6.57
CA ALA A 256 -9.93 -3.19 -7.82
C ALA A 256 -8.72 -2.31 -7.52
N ILE A 257 -7.65 -2.52 -8.26
CA ILE A 257 -6.41 -1.72 -8.16
C ILE A 257 -5.99 -1.24 -9.53
N ASN A 258 -5.44 -0.03 -9.59
CA ASN A 258 -4.79 0.53 -10.75
C ASN A 258 -3.44 1.08 -10.31
N LEU A 259 -2.40 0.30 -10.47
CA LEU A 259 -1.06 0.55 -9.94
C LEU A 259 -0.01 0.51 -11.06
N PRO A 260 1.17 1.09 -10.85
CA PRO A 260 1.60 1.84 -9.68
C PRO A 260 1.11 3.30 -9.67
N ASN A 261 1.14 3.92 -8.48
CA ASN A 261 0.78 5.34 -8.29
C ASN A 261 1.94 6.30 -8.54
N ASP A 262 3.13 5.82 -8.85
CA ASP A 262 4.32 6.62 -9.11
C ASP A 262 4.26 7.26 -10.50
N GLU A 263 4.28 8.60 -10.57
CA GLU A 263 4.19 9.37 -11.83
C GLU A 263 5.35 9.04 -12.78
N GLN A 264 6.56 8.80 -12.27
CA GLN A 264 7.70 8.46 -13.13
C GLN A 264 7.51 7.11 -13.80
N VAL A 265 6.96 6.14 -13.09
CA VAL A 265 6.62 4.83 -13.64
C VAL A 265 5.50 4.94 -14.67
N GLN A 266 4.48 5.74 -14.38
CA GLN A 266 3.37 5.99 -15.33
C GLN A 266 3.87 6.64 -16.62
N LEU A 267 4.75 7.63 -16.52
CA LEU A 267 5.37 8.28 -17.68
C LEU A 267 6.25 7.34 -18.50
N GLU A 268 7.00 6.45 -17.85
CA GLU A 268 7.89 5.48 -18.52
C GLU A 268 7.10 4.38 -19.24
N LYS A 269 6.03 3.88 -18.63
CA LYS A 269 5.24 2.73 -19.14
C LYS A 269 3.96 3.13 -19.86
N GLY A 270 3.52 4.36 -19.75
CA GLY A 270 2.28 4.84 -20.38
C GLY A 270 1.02 4.24 -19.73
N THR A 271 1.03 4.06 -18.41
CA THR A 271 -0.10 3.51 -17.64
C THR A 271 -1.01 4.63 -17.14
#